data_58a3899b25df6cd3c9c0fd7049307488
#
_entry.id   58a3899b25df6cd3c9c0fd7049307488
#
_cell.length_a   1.000
_cell.length_b   1.000
_cell.length_c   1.000
_cell.angle_alpha   90.00
_cell.angle_beta   90.00
_cell.angle_gamma   90.00
#
_symmetry.space_group_name_H-M   'P 1'
#
loop_
_entity.id
_entity.type
_entity.pdbx_description
1 polymer ?
#
loop_
_entity_poly.entity_id
_entity_poly.type
_entity_poly.pdbx_seq_one_letter_code
_entity_poly.pdbx_strand_id
1 'polypeptide(L)'
;MENSKLSSWRIHYGWVVVAGAFLATAVSGGLFYSFGVFFQPLQEEFGWTRATTASINTVWLISFAISGYFMGWLTDVRGPRFAMLLGAVLTGTGLFLTSRAASVGHFYLTYALTGIGTAATWSPPLAVVQRWFERKRGLTLGIVASGVGAGTMVLSPLLSWFITSYGWREAYTLVWVCFASWH
;
A
#
# COMPACT_ATOMS: atom_id res chain seq x y z
N MET A 1 13.67 -27.50 30.95
CA MET A 1 14.66 -26.65 30.23
C MET A 1 14.36 -26.50 28.75
N GLU A 2 13.64 -27.41 28.12
CA GLU A 2 13.29 -27.38 26.67
C GLU A 2 12.24 -26.30 26.30
N ASN A 3 11.29 -26.06 27.17
CA ASN A 3 10.24 -25.03 26.93
C ASN A 3 10.75 -23.59 26.92
N SER A 4 11.87 -23.27 27.56
CA SER A 4 12.44 -21.93 27.59
C SER A 4 13.12 -21.54 26.26
N LYS A 5 13.75 -22.51 25.60
CA LYS A 5 14.39 -22.30 24.28
C LYS A 5 13.36 -22.09 23.18
N LEU A 6 12.26 -22.85 23.18
CA LEU A 6 11.17 -22.69 22.21
C LEU A 6 10.46 -21.33 22.36
N SER A 7 10.35 -20.82 23.57
CA SER A 7 9.76 -19.49 23.82
C SER A 7 10.66 -18.35 23.30
N SER A 8 11.99 -18.47 23.46
CA SER A 8 12.93 -17.46 22.97
C SER A 8 12.99 -17.39 21.44
N TRP A 9 12.94 -18.52 20.74
CA TRP A 9 12.90 -18.58 19.28
C TRP A 9 11.61 -17.95 18.72
N ARG A 10 10.47 -18.21 19.32
CA ARG A 10 9.19 -17.62 18.93
C ARG A 10 9.18 -16.09 19.09
N ILE A 11 9.80 -15.57 20.14
CA ILE A 11 9.91 -14.12 20.36
C ILE A 11 10.84 -13.49 19.31
N HIS A 12 11.97 -14.11 18.97
CA HIS A 12 12.88 -13.60 17.94
C HIS A 12 12.22 -13.59 16.55
N TYR A 13 11.53 -14.66 16.18
CA TYR A 13 10.82 -14.75 14.91
C TYR A 13 9.64 -13.76 14.84
N GLY A 14 8.95 -13.52 15.94
CA GLY A 14 7.89 -12.52 16.03
C GLY A 14 8.38 -11.11 15.67
N TRP A 15 9.60 -10.72 16.07
CA TRP A 15 10.15 -9.42 15.69
C TRP A 15 10.52 -9.33 14.20
N VAL A 16 10.92 -10.43 13.58
CA VAL A 16 11.12 -10.50 12.11
C VAL A 16 9.80 -10.28 11.38
N VAL A 17 8.70 -10.85 11.89
CA VAL A 17 7.35 -10.61 11.35
C VAL A 17 6.95 -9.15 11.50
N VAL A 18 7.24 -8.51 12.64
CA VAL A 18 6.97 -7.08 12.86
C VAL A 18 7.78 -6.22 11.90
N ALA A 19 9.07 -6.53 11.69
CA ALA A 19 9.92 -5.81 10.74
C ALA A 19 9.41 -5.94 9.29
N GLY A 20 9.00 -7.16 8.89
CA GLY A 20 8.39 -7.39 7.58
C GLY A 20 7.07 -6.63 7.42
N ALA A 21 6.21 -6.65 8.43
CA ALA A 21 4.95 -5.89 8.43
C ALA A 21 5.19 -4.38 8.42
N PHE A 22 6.19 -3.88 9.14
CA PHE A 22 6.60 -2.47 9.12
C PHE A 22 7.05 -2.03 7.71
N LEU A 23 7.91 -2.82 7.06
CA LEU A 23 8.35 -2.53 5.70
C LEU A 23 7.19 -2.58 4.71
N ALA A 24 6.31 -3.57 4.81
CA ALA A 24 5.12 -3.66 3.96
C ALA A 24 4.21 -2.44 4.12
N THR A 25 3.94 -1.99 5.35
CA THR A 25 3.14 -0.79 5.61
C THR A 25 3.87 0.50 5.21
N ALA A 26 5.21 0.54 5.35
CA ALA A 26 6.01 1.68 4.90
C ALA A 26 5.93 1.85 3.38
N VAL A 27 6.08 0.78 2.61
CA VAL A 27 5.97 0.84 1.15
C VAL A 27 4.54 1.18 0.72
N SER A 28 3.55 0.43 1.20
CA SER A 28 2.14 0.63 0.80
C SER A 28 1.60 1.99 1.24
N GLY A 29 1.86 2.39 2.49
CA GLY A 29 1.42 3.68 3.02
C GLY A 29 2.17 4.85 2.41
N GLY A 30 3.48 4.71 2.23
CA GLY A 30 4.30 5.73 1.59
C GLY A 30 3.85 6.02 0.17
N LEU A 31 3.56 5.00 -0.62
CA LEU A 31 3.03 5.14 -1.99
C LEU A 31 1.66 5.82 -2.00
N PHE A 32 0.78 5.44 -1.07
CA PHE A 32 -0.54 6.03 -0.95
C PHE A 32 -0.51 7.52 -0.62
N TYR A 33 0.22 7.91 0.42
CA TYR A 33 0.31 9.31 0.82
C TYR A 33 1.14 10.17 -0.12
N SER A 34 1.95 9.55 -0.99
CA SER A 34 2.69 10.25 -2.05
C SER A 34 1.82 10.71 -3.22
N PHE A 35 0.51 10.37 -3.26
CA PHE A 35 -0.41 10.92 -4.27
C PHE A 35 -0.36 12.46 -4.35
N GLY A 36 -0.16 13.12 -3.20
CA GLY A 36 0.01 14.58 -3.15
C GLY A 36 1.12 15.12 -4.06
N VAL A 37 2.16 14.33 -4.30
CA VAL A 37 3.28 14.72 -5.18
C VAL A 37 2.89 14.66 -6.65
N PHE A 38 1.97 13.76 -7.03
CA PHE A 38 1.44 13.66 -8.40
C PHE A 38 0.38 14.71 -8.70
N PHE A 39 -0.14 15.40 -7.68
CA PHE A 39 -1.26 16.31 -7.81
C PHE A 39 -0.96 17.46 -8.77
N GLN A 40 0.17 18.13 -8.59
CA GLN A 40 0.57 19.29 -9.40
C GLN A 40 0.91 18.89 -10.85
N PRO A 41 1.74 17.88 -11.14
CA PRO A 41 2.01 17.44 -12.50
C PRO A 41 0.79 17.04 -13.31
N LEU A 42 -0.19 16.40 -12.68
CA LEU A 42 -1.44 16.01 -13.33
C LEU A 42 -2.30 17.24 -13.68
N GLN A 43 -2.34 18.24 -12.81
CA GLN A 43 -3.05 19.48 -13.11
C GLN A 43 -2.41 20.26 -14.27
N GLU A 44 -1.09 20.33 -14.30
CA GLU A 44 -0.35 21.05 -15.34
C GLU A 44 -0.49 20.37 -16.72
N GLU A 45 -0.46 19.04 -16.78
CA GLU A 45 -0.54 18.32 -18.07
C GLU A 45 -1.96 18.28 -18.63
N PHE A 46 -2.95 18.03 -17.77
CA PHE A 46 -4.33 17.84 -18.23
C PHE A 46 -5.23 19.07 -18.08
N GLY A 47 -4.74 20.15 -17.45
CA GLY A 47 -5.53 21.35 -17.19
C GLY A 47 -6.70 21.13 -16.22
N TRP A 48 -6.63 20.08 -15.36
CA TRP A 48 -7.72 19.75 -14.47
C TRP A 48 -7.81 20.69 -13.27
N THR A 49 -9.04 20.88 -12.80
CA THR A 49 -9.26 21.63 -11.56
C THR A 49 -8.76 20.83 -10.35
N ARG A 50 -8.45 21.53 -9.26
CA ARG A 50 -8.09 20.90 -7.98
C ARG A 50 -9.17 19.90 -7.51
N ALA A 51 -10.44 20.23 -7.72
CA ALA A 51 -11.56 19.38 -7.36
C ALA A 51 -11.55 18.06 -8.16
N THR A 52 -11.31 18.14 -9.48
CA THR A 52 -11.21 16.96 -10.34
C THR A 52 -10.05 16.05 -9.95
N THR A 53 -8.88 16.62 -9.68
CA THR A 53 -7.72 15.82 -9.26
C THR A 53 -7.94 15.21 -7.88
N ALA A 54 -8.52 15.94 -6.93
CA ALA A 54 -8.85 15.41 -5.60
C ALA A 54 -9.90 14.30 -5.65
N SER A 55 -10.88 14.37 -6.56
CA SER A 55 -11.91 13.34 -6.69
C SER A 55 -11.35 11.99 -7.14
N ILE A 56 -10.21 11.94 -7.86
CA ILE A 56 -9.51 10.70 -8.20
C ILE A 56 -9.08 9.97 -6.93
N ASN A 57 -8.49 10.70 -5.98
CA ASN A 57 -8.11 10.13 -4.69
C ASN A 57 -9.33 9.71 -3.85
N THR A 58 -10.43 10.44 -3.96
CA THR A 58 -11.70 10.08 -3.29
C THR A 58 -12.26 8.76 -3.83
N VAL A 59 -12.20 8.53 -5.15
CA VAL A 59 -12.60 7.24 -5.76
C VAL A 59 -11.74 6.10 -5.23
N TRP A 60 -10.43 6.30 -5.13
CA TRP A 60 -9.55 5.32 -4.52
C TRP A 60 -9.96 5.01 -3.07
N LEU A 61 -10.20 6.03 -2.25
CA LEU A 61 -10.57 5.88 -0.84
C LEU A 61 -11.88 5.11 -0.66
N ILE A 62 -12.89 5.44 -1.47
CA ILE A 62 -14.19 4.76 -1.46
C ILE A 62 -14.02 3.30 -1.87
N SER A 63 -13.30 3.02 -2.95
CA SER A 63 -13.01 1.66 -3.42
C SER A 63 -12.25 0.86 -2.39
N PHE A 64 -11.24 1.46 -1.74
CA PHE A 64 -10.49 0.86 -0.64
C PHE A 64 -11.40 0.50 0.54
N ALA A 65 -12.24 1.44 0.97
CA ALA A 65 -13.13 1.23 2.13
C ALA A 65 -14.14 0.11 1.88
N ILE A 66 -14.82 0.12 0.73
CA ILE A 66 -15.80 -0.91 0.36
C ILE A 66 -15.11 -2.26 0.22
N SER A 67 -13.98 -2.30 -0.47
CA SER A 67 -13.25 -3.55 -0.73
C SER A 67 -12.60 -4.13 0.51
N GLY A 68 -12.31 -3.31 1.51
CA GLY A 68 -11.74 -3.76 2.79
C GLY A 68 -12.60 -4.83 3.47
N TYR A 69 -13.93 -4.70 3.41
CA TYR A 69 -14.85 -5.70 3.92
C TYR A 69 -14.74 -7.04 3.17
N PHE A 70 -14.78 -6.99 1.82
CA PHE A 70 -14.69 -8.19 0.98
C PHE A 70 -13.33 -8.87 1.07
N MET A 71 -12.26 -8.08 1.15
CA MET A 71 -10.90 -8.61 1.26
C MET A 71 -10.61 -9.19 2.65
N GLY A 72 -11.22 -8.63 3.71
CA GLY A 72 -11.22 -9.22 5.04
C GLY A 72 -11.89 -10.59 5.03
N TRP A 73 -13.10 -10.68 4.50
CA TRP A 73 -13.80 -11.95 4.35
C TRP A 73 -13.02 -12.97 3.49
N LEU A 74 -12.43 -12.54 2.38
CA LEU A 74 -11.60 -13.39 1.53
C LEU A 74 -10.36 -13.92 2.28
N THR A 75 -9.76 -13.10 3.11
CA THR A 75 -8.64 -13.48 3.97
C THR A 75 -9.02 -14.58 4.96
N ASP A 76 -10.23 -14.51 5.53
CA ASP A 76 -10.73 -15.51 6.47
C ASP A 76 -11.07 -16.84 5.78
N VAL A 77 -11.62 -16.80 4.56
CA VAL A 77 -12.07 -18.00 3.83
C VAL A 77 -10.92 -18.70 3.09
N ARG A 78 -10.08 -17.96 2.36
CA ARG A 78 -9.02 -18.50 1.50
C ARG A 78 -7.60 -18.31 2.04
N GLY A 79 -7.49 -17.61 3.16
CA GLY A 79 -6.22 -17.31 3.81
C GLY A 79 -5.54 -16.03 3.31
N PRO A 80 -4.62 -15.49 4.14
CA PRO A 80 -3.98 -14.21 3.87
C PRO A 80 -3.10 -14.22 2.61
N ARG A 81 -2.47 -15.33 2.28
CA ARG A 81 -1.60 -15.44 1.09
C ARG A 81 -2.35 -15.20 -0.20
N PHE A 82 -3.54 -15.82 -0.34
CA PHE A 82 -4.36 -15.65 -1.54
C PHE A 82 -4.88 -14.22 -1.68
N ALA A 83 -5.38 -13.63 -0.58
CA ALA A 83 -5.86 -12.26 -0.57
C ALA A 83 -4.74 -11.26 -0.93
N MET A 84 -3.53 -11.45 -0.37
CA MET A 84 -2.37 -10.60 -0.68
C MET A 84 -1.92 -10.72 -2.14
N LEU A 85 -1.86 -11.94 -2.71
CA LEU A 85 -1.52 -12.14 -4.11
C LEU A 85 -2.53 -11.48 -5.04
N LEU A 86 -3.82 -11.67 -4.78
CA LEU A 86 -4.89 -11.01 -5.54
C LEU A 86 -4.77 -9.47 -5.44
N GLY A 87 -4.55 -8.96 -4.23
CA GLY A 87 -4.33 -7.54 -4.00
C GLY A 87 -3.12 -6.99 -4.73
N ALA A 88 -2.01 -7.73 -4.74
CA ALA A 88 -0.80 -7.36 -5.46
C ALA A 88 -1.04 -7.26 -6.97
N VAL A 89 -1.71 -8.25 -7.55
CA VAL A 89 -2.06 -8.25 -8.98
C VAL A 89 -2.97 -7.07 -9.31
N LEU A 90 -4.02 -6.82 -8.52
CA LEU A 90 -4.95 -5.72 -8.75
C LEU A 90 -4.29 -4.35 -8.60
N THR A 91 -3.49 -4.16 -7.55
CA THR A 91 -2.75 -2.91 -7.34
C THR A 91 -1.71 -2.70 -8.44
N GLY A 92 -0.94 -3.73 -8.78
CA GLY A 92 0.06 -3.67 -9.83
C GLY A 92 -0.55 -3.35 -11.19
N THR A 93 -1.62 -4.03 -11.59
CA THR A 93 -2.32 -3.73 -12.85
C THR A 93 -2.93 -2.34 -12.85
N GLY A 94 -3.51 -1.90 -11.72
CA GLY A 94 -4.04 -0.55 -11.56
C GLY A 94 -2.98 0.52 -11.74
N LEU A 95 -1.82 0.40 -11.10
CA LEU A 95 -0.69 1.33 -11.24
C LEU A 95 -0.12 1.35 -12.66
N PHE A 96 0.05 0.18 -13.28
CA PHE A 96 0.51 0.09 -14.67
C PHE A 96 -0.47 0.76 -15.65
N LEU A 97 -1.77 0.54 -15.50
CA LEU A 97 -2.77 1.18 -16.32
C LEU A 97 -2.84 2.69 -16.06
N THR A 98 -2.58 3.14 -14.84
CA THR A 98 -2.52 4.57 -14.50
C THR A 98 -1.38 5.27 -15.22
N SER A 99 -0.22 4.63 -15.40
CA SER A 99 0.90 5.21 -16.17
C SER A 99 0.54 5.49 -17.63
N ARG A 100 -0.47 4.78 -18.17
CA ARG A 100 -0.98 4.92 -19.54
C ARG A 100 -2.27 5.74 -19.63
N ALA A 101 -2.73 6.31 -18.52
CA ALA A 101 -3.99 7.03 -18.49
C ALA A 101 -3.91 8.36 -19.27
N ALA A 102 -4.93 8.62 -20.09
CA ALA A 102 -5.04 9.81 -20.91
C ALA A 102 -6.31 10.64 -20.63
N SER A 103 -7.21 10.18 -19.76
CA SER A 103 -8.46 10.87 -19.44
C SER A 103 -8.84 10.70 -17.97
N VAL A 104 -9.66 11.61 -17.45
CA VAL A 104 -10.17 11.57 -16.07
C VAL A 104 -10.92 10.26 -15.79
N GLY A 105 -11.74 9.79 -16.73
CA GLY A 105 -12.48 8.54 -16.60
C GLY A 105 -11.54 7.33 -16.48
N HIS A 106 -10.43 7.34 -17.22
CA HIS A 106 -9.42 6.30 -17.14
C HIS A 106 -8.75 6.32 -15.75
N PHE A 107 -8.42 7.50 -15.22
CA PHE A 107 -7.88 7.63 -13.86
C PHE A 107 -8.87 7.12 -12.80
N TYR A 108 -10.14 7.42 -12.92
CA TYR A 108 -11.15 6.90 -11.98
C TYR A 108 -11.18 5.37 -11.96
N LEU A 109 -11.18 4.72 -13.12
CA LEU A 109 -11.21 3.26 -13.21
C LEU A 109 -9.93 2.64 -12.65
N THR A 110 -8.77 3.17 -13.02
CA THR A 110 -7.47 2.61 -12.60
C THR A 110 -7.22 2.84 -11.11
N TYR A 111 -7.63 3.99 -10.57
CA TYR A 111 -7.54 4.27 -9.13
C TYR A 111 -8.55 3.47 -8.31
N ALA A 112 -9.75 3.23 -8.84
CA ALA A 112 -10.70 2.31 -8.21
C ALA A 112 -10.10 0.90 -8.12
N LEU A 113 -9.51 0.39 -9.20
CA LEU A 113 -8.84 -0.91 -9.25
C LEU A 113 -7.68 -0.99 -8.25
N THR A 114 -6.84 0.07 -8.21
CA THR A 114 -5.74 0.18 -7.25
C THR A 114 -6.25 0.20 -5.80
N GLY A 115 -7.35 0.89 -5.53
CA GLY A 115 -7.98 0.94 -4.22
C GLY A 115 -8.46 -0.44 -3.75
N ILE A 116 -9.11 -1.20 -4.65
CA ILE A 116 -9.54 -2.57 -4.38
C ILE A 116 -8.34 -3.46 -4.02
N GLY A 117 -7.29 -3.39 -4.80
CA GLY A 117 -6.07 -4.17 -4.57
C GLY A 117 -5.36 -3.80 -3.28
N THR A 118 -5.23 -2.50 -2.99
CA THR A 118 -4.56 -2.01 -1.78
C THR A 118 -5.27 -2.44 -0.49
N ALA A 119 -6.60 -2.58 -0.51
CA ALA A 119 -7.37 -3.09 0.62
C ALA A 119 -6.92 -4.49 1.04
N ALA A 120 -6.55 -5.35 0.08
CA ALA A 120 -6.07 -6.69 0.35
C ALA A 120 -4.62 -6.75 0.87
N THR A 121 -3.81 -5.74 0.60
CA THR A 121 -2.41 -5.69 1.07
C THR A 121 -2.26 -4.99 2.41
N TRP A 122 -3.25 -4.22 2.85
CA TRP A 122 -3.22 -3.47 4.10
C TRP A 122 -3.60 -4.29 5.34
N SER A 123 -4.70 -5.06 5.26
CA SER A 123 -5.27 -5.77 6.40
C SER A 123 -4.44 -6.98 6.88
N PRO A 124 -3.88 -7.85 6.01
CA PRO A 124 -3.19 -9.05 6.44
C PRO A 124 -1.93 -8.83 7.29
N PRO A 125 -1.03 -7.87 7.00
CA PRO A 125 0.14 -7.62 7.84
C PRO A 125 -0.23 -7.30 9.29
N LEU A 126 -1.25 -6.48 9.49
CA LEU A 126 -1.74 -6.11 10.82
C LEU A 126 -2.36 -7.32 11.55
N ALA A 127 -3.14 -8.14 10.85
CA ALA A 127 -3.75 -9.34 11.41
C ALA A 127 -2.71 -10.39 11.82
N VAL A 128 -1.67 -10.57 11.01
CA VAL A 128 -0.59 -11.52 11.31
C VAL A 128 0.16 -11.10 12.56
N VAL A 129 0.54 -9.83 12.70
CA VAL A 129 1.26 -9.31 13.88
C VAL A 129 0.42 -9.50 15.16
N GLN A 130 -0.89 -9.30 15.10
CA GLN A 130 -1.79 -9.50 16.25
C GLN A 130 -1.85 -10.97 16.73
N ARG A 131 -1.66 -11.93 15.83
CA ARG A 131 -1.63 -13.37 16.18
C ARG A 131 -0.33 -13.79 16.88
N TRP A 132 0.77 -13.08 16.63
CA TRP A 132 2.08 -13.38 17.23
C TRP A 132 2.29 -12.75 18.60
N PHE A 133 1.66 -11.62 18.89
CA PHE A 133 1.87 -10.87 20.13
C PHE A 133 0.57 -10.67 20.91
N GLU A 134 0.37 -11.48 21.97
CA GLU A 134 -0.78 -11.30 22.87
C GLU A 134 -0.55 -10.20 23.91
N ARG A 135 0.63 -10.15 24.51
CA ARG A 135 0.97 -9.24 25.62
C ARG A 135 1.44 -7.83 25.19
N LYS A 136 1.93 -7.67 23.96
CA LYS A 136 2.51 -6.41 23.44
C LYS A 136 1.79 -5.93 22.17
N ARG A 137 0.51 -6.28 21.99
CA ARG A 137 -0.28 -5.94 20.77
C ARG A 137 -0.24 -4.45 20.43
N GLY A 138 -0.45 -3.58 21.42
CA GLY A 138 -0.44 -2.13 21.21
C GLY A 138 0.91 -1.60 20.73
N LEU A 139 2.01 -2.08 21.31
CA LEU A 139 3.36 -1.68 20.91
C LEU A 139 3.69 -2.16 19.49
N THR A 140 3.44 -3.42 19.19
CA THR A 140 3.75 -4.00 17.88
C THR A 140 2.91 -3.39 16.76
N LEU A 141 1.62 -3.14 17.01
CA LEU A 141 0.75 -2.43 16.08
C LEU A 141 1.18 -0.97 15.89
N GLY A 142 1.60 -0.29 16.97
CA GLY A 142 2.13 1.07 16.89
C GLY A 142 3.40 1.16 16.04
N ILE A 143 4.31 0.19 16.18
CA ILE A 143 5.52 0.10 15.35
C ILE A 143 5.14 -0.13 13.88
N VAL A 144 4.24 -1.07 13.58
CA VAL A 144 3.82 -1.34 12.20
C VAL A 144 3.10 -0.12 11.60
N ALA A 145 2.22 0.52 12.36
CA ALA A 145 1.52 1.73 11.90
C ALA A 145 2.46 2.92 11.66
N SER A 146 3.53 3.07 12.46
CA SER A 146 4.53 4.12 12.23
C SER A 146 5.31 3.92 10.91
N GLY A 147 5.31 2.71 10.37
CA GLY A 147 5.85 2.42 9.04
C GLY A 147 5.25 3.31 7.94
N VAL A 148 3.96 3.61 8.01
CA VAL A 148 3.29 4.52 7.07
C VAL A 148 3.95 5.89 7.04
N GLY A 149 4.16 6.49 8.21
CA GLY A 149 4.82 7.79 8.33
C GLY A 149 6.27 7.75 7.84
N ALA A 150 7.02 6.72 8.23
CA ALA A 150 8.40 6.51 7.79
C ALA A 150 8.48 6.34 6.27
N GLY A 151 7.60 5.54 5.69
CA GLY A 151 7.50 5.33 4.25
C GLY A 151 7.18 6.63 3.49
N THR A 152 6.21 7.40 3.97
CA THR A 152 5.85 8.68 3.37
C THR A 152 7.02 9.67 3.42
N MET A 153 7.73 9.73 4.54
CA MET A 153 8.88 10.64 4.73
C MET A 153 10.01 10.35 3.75
N VAL A 154 10.22 9.08 3.39
CA VAL A 154 11.29 8.67 2.46
C VAL A 154 10.80 8.71 1.01
N LEU A 155 9.61 8.16 0.74
CA LEU A 155 9.13 7.99 -0.64
C LEU A 155 8.63 9.30 -1.26
N SER A 156 8.03 10.21 -0.49
CA SER A 156 7.51 11.46 -1.06
C SER A 156 8.61 12.33 -1.69
N PRO A 157 9.73 12.64 -1.03
CA PRO A 157 10.79 13.42 -1.65
C PRO A 157 11.47 12.67 -2.81
N LEU A 158 11.62 11.35 -2.69
CA LEU A 158 12.20 10.52 -3.73
C LEU A 158 11.34 10.50 -4.98
N LEU A 159 10.04 10.34 -4.85
CA LEU A 159 9.08 10.41 -5.95
C LEU A 159 9.00 11.83 -6.55
N SER A 160 9.05 12.87 -5.70
CA SER A 160 9.08 14.26 -6.17
C SER A 160 10.29 14.52 -7.07
N TRP A 161 11.47 14.11 -6.62
CA TRP A 161 12.70 14.21 -7.42
C TRP A 161 12.59 13.43 -8.73
N PHE A 162 12.06 12.21 -8.67
CA PHE A 162 11.91 11.36 -9.85
C PHE A 162 10.91 11.93 -10.86
N ILE A 163 9.77 12.46 -10.39
CA ILE A 163 8.76 13.11 -11.23
C ILE A 163 9.35 14.34 -11.94
N THR A 164 10.13 15.14 -11.22
CA THR A 164 10.76 16.34 -11.78
C THR A 164 11.80 16.00 -12.84
N SER A 165 12.50 14.86 -12.68
CA SER A 165 13.59 14.45 -13.59
C SER A 165 13.09 13.66 -14.81
N TYR A 166 12.10 12.77 -14.64
CA TYR A 166 11.67 11.79 -15.66
C TYR A 166 10.18 11.88 -16.00
N GLY A 167 9.42 12.69 -15.27
CA GLY A 167 7.97 12.81 -15.44
C GLY A 167 7.16 11.80 -14.61
N TRP A 168 5.88 12.10 -14.45
CA TRP A 168 4.97 11.33 -13.58
C TRP A 168 4.64 9.93 -14.14
N ARG A 169 4.63 9.76 -15.47
CA ARG A 169 4.36 8.44 -16.09
C ARG A 169 5.44 7.41 -15.74
N GLU A 170 6.70 7.82 -15.82
CA GLU A 170 7.85 6.97 -15.45
C GLU A 170 7.88 6.72 -13.93
N ALA A 171 7.44 7.69 -13.14
CA ALA A 171 7.30 7.51 -11.70
C ALA A 171 6.27 6.43 -11.36
N TYR A 172 5.12 6.37 -12.05
CA TYR A 172 4.14 5.28 -11.86
C TYR A 172 4.68 3.92 -12.30
N THR A 173 5.46 3.84 -13.38
CA THR A 173 6.10 2.59 -13.81
C THR A 173 7.14 2.13 -12.80
N LEU A 174 7.93 3.03 -12.23
CA LEU A 174 8.88 2.72 -11.17
C LEU A 174 8.17 2.20 -9.91
N VAL A 175 7.11 2.87 -9.49
CA VAL A 175 6.25 2.43 -8.37
C VAL A 175 5.70 1.04 -8.64
N TRP A 176 5.25 0.77 -9.85
CA TRP A 176 4.77 -0.54 -10.27
C TRP A 176 5.87 -1.61 -10.18
N VAL A 177 7.07 -1.35 -10.70
CA VAL A 177 8.20 -2.29 -10.62
C VAL A 177 8.60 -2.56 -9.17
N CYS A 178 8.72 -1.53 -8.34
CA CYS A 178 9.01 -1.69 -6.91
C CYS A 178 7.94 -2.52 -6.20
N PHE A 179 6.66 -2.31 -6.53
CA PHE A 179 5.56 -3.07 -5.94
C PHE A 179 5.54 -4.53 -6.42
N ALA A 180 5.81 -4.77 -7.70
CA ALA A 180 5.87 -6.11 -8.29
C ALA A 180 7.06 -6.95 -7.78
N SER A 181 8.19 -6.30 -7.48
CA SER A 181 9.39 -6.98 -6.97
C SER A 181 9.28 -7.37 -5.49
N TRP A 182 8.34 -6.76 -4.76
CA TRP A 182 8.14 -7.02 -3.32
C TRP A 182 7.26 -8.25 -3.04
N HIS A 183 6.48 -8.71 -4.00
CA HIS A 183 5.49 -9.78 -3.86
C HIS A 183 5.88 -11.01 -4.65
#